data_09cf4e286f8d49ab422586f1c10d6651
#
_entry.id   09cf4e286f8d49ab422586f1c10d6651
#
_cell.length_a   1.000
_cell.length_b   1.000
_cell.length_c   1.000
_cell.angle_alpha   90.00
_cell.angle_beta   90.00
_cell.angle_gamma   90.00
#
_symmetry.space_group_name_H-M   'P 1'
#
loop_
_entity.id
_entity.type
_entity.pdbx_description
1 polymer ?
#
loop_
_entity_poly.entity_id
_entity_poly.type
_entity_poly.pdbx_seq_one_letter_code
_entity_poly.pdbx_strand_id
1 'polypeptide(L)'
;MLLMKKEENMLSNYTFVRGMRDGIPICLGYFAVSFALGIAGRGVGMNAVQAFVMSLTMVASAGQFAAITLIGAGAGIIEMITTTIVVNLRYLLMSCSLTQKLSPETKLLHRLALSYCMTDEIFGLSISVDGFLRPVYTYGITVISVSGWCLGTVLGVVAGNILPALVTNALGVAMYGMFLAIIIPPAKENHFLGALVAVSMAASGLFSILPYLKAISSGFRVIILTILIAGIAAVIHPIEEPGDNPGQTESILASENPDIKKEERNR
;
A
#
# COMPACT_ATOMS: atom_id res chain seq x y z
N MET A 1 7.41 38.05 -3.76
CA MET A 1 6.87 38.06 -5.15
C MET A 1 7.53 36.99 -6.04
N LEU A 2 8.87 36.89 -6.14
CA LEU A 2 9.56 35.83 -6.93
C LEU A 2 9.33 34.41 -6.38
N LEU A 3 9.35 34.21 -5.08
CA LEU A 3 9.08 32.90 -4.42
C LEU A 3 7.63 32.46 -4.63
N MET A 4 6.65 33.35 -4.47
CA MET A 4 5.24 33.02 -4.73
C MET A 4 4.99 32.64 -6.20
N LYS A 5 5.65 33.35 -7.15
CA LYS A 5 5.56 33.00 -8.57
C LYS A 5 6.24 31.69 -8.93
N LYS A 6 7.27 31.28 -8.17
CA LYS A 6 7.94 30.00 -8.32
C LYS A 6 7.07 28.86 -7.76
N GLU A 7 6.39 29.08 -6.64
CA GLU A 7 5.42 28.14 -6.07
C GLU A 7 4.17 27.98 -6.96
N GLU A 8 3.60 29.06 -7.47
CA GLU A 8 2.49 28.99 -8.44
C GLU A 8 2.87 28.23 -9.71
N ASN A 9 4.07 28.44 -10.24
CA ASN A 9 4.55 27.71 -11.41
C ASN A 9 4.83 26.22 -11.10
N MET A 10 5.34 25.88 -9.93
CA MET A 10 5.51 24.49 -9.50
C MET A 10 4.16 23.79 -9.29
N LEU A 11 3.22 24.46 -8.65
CA LEU A 11 1.86 23.94 -8.43
C LEU A 11 1.07 23.78 -9.74
N SER A 12 1.31 24.64 -10.75
CA SER A 12 0.67 24.52 -12.06
C SER A 12 1.10 23.27 -12.84
N ASN A 13 2.26 22.71 -12.53
CA ASN A 13 2.78 21.51 -13.17
C ASN A 13 2.05 20.21 -12.75
N TYR A 14 1.43 20.15 -11.58
CA TYR A 14 0.75 18.97 -11.07
C TYR A 14 -0.74 19.00 -11.39
N THR A 15 -1.09 18.70 -12.63
CA THR A 15 -2.45 18.63 -13.15
C THR A 15 -3.02 17.23 -13.11
N PHE A 16 -4.34 17.10 -13.30
CA PHE A 16 -5.01 15.79 -13.43
C PHE A 16 -4.41 14.94 -14.55
N VAL A 17 -4.19 15.54 -15.73
CA VAL A 17 -3.62 14.84 -16.90
C VAL A 17 -2.20 14.36 -16.62
N ARG A 18 -1.39 15.17 -15.94
CA ARG A 18 -0.06 14.74 -15.53
C ARG A 18 -0.14 13.57 -14.54
N GLY A 19 -1.04 13.64 -13.56
CA GLY A 19 -1.28 12.52 -12.65
C GLY A 19 -1.67 11.23 -13.37
N MET A 20 -2.55 11.30 -14.37
CA MET A 20 -2.88 10.15 -15.20
C MET A 20 -1.65 9.60 -15.94
N ARG A 21 -0.83 10.47 -16.52
CA ARG A 21 0.38 10.06 -17.24
C ARG A 21 1.40 9.39 -16.31
N ASP A 22 1.66 9.99 -15.16
CA ASP A 22 2.60 9.46 -14.17
C ASP A 22 2.10 8.16 -13.53
N GLY A 23 0.77 7.95 -13.50
CA GLY A 23 0.11 6.74 -13.03
C GLY A 23 0.06 5.59 -14.05
N ILE A 24 0.43 5.79 -15.33
CA ILE A 24 0.40 4.72 -16.35
C ILE A 24 1.24 3.49 -15.95
N PRO A 25 2.49 3.63 -15.46
CA PRO A 25 3.28 2.48 -15.00
C PRO A 25 2.58 1.70 -13.88
N ILE A 26 1.95 2.42 -12.94
CA ILE A 26 1.18 1.80 -11.84
C ILE A 26 -0.02 1.04 -12.42
N CYS A 27 -0.76 1.65 -13.35
CA CYS A 27 -1.89 1.02 -14.03
C CYS A 27 -1.50 -0.31 -14.69
N LEU A 28 -0.39 -0.35 -15.39
CA LEU A 28 0.11 -1.56 -16.05
C LEU A 28 0.53 -2.64 -15.04
N GLY A 29 1.22 -2.25 -13.98
CA GLY A 29 1.58 -3.16 -12.88
C GLY A 29 0.35 -3.71 -12.18
N TYR A 30 -0.61 -2.84 -11.87
CA TYR A 30 -1.88 -3.21 -11.24
C TYR A 30 -2.72 -4.13 -12.13
N PHE A 31 -2.77 -3.88 -13.42
CA PHE A 31 -3.45 -4.75 -14.37
C PHE A 31 -2.87 -6.18 -14.32
N ALA A 32 -1.56 -6.32 -14.36
CA ALA A 32 -0.91 -7.64 -14.33
C ALA A 32 -1.20 -8.40 -13.02
N VAL A 33 -1.09 -7.70 -11.89
CA VAL A 33 -1.33 -8.27 -10.56
C VAL A 33 -2.79 -8.65 -10.37
N SER A 34 -3.70 -7.74 -10.68
CA SER A 34 -5.13 -7.94 -10.51
C SER A 34 -5.70 -8.98 -11.47
N PHE A 35 -5.08 -9.16 -12.63
CA PHE A 35 -5.41 -10.26 -13.54
C PHE A 35 -5.17 -11.63 -12.88
N ALA A 36 -4.04 -11.81 -12.21
CA ALA A 36 -3.75 -13.04 -11.45
C ALA A 36 -4.73 -13.23 -10.28
N LEU A 37 -5.09 -12.14 -9.56
CA LEU A 37 -6.12 -12.16 -8.52
C LEU A 37 -7.50 -12.53 -9.09
N GLY A 38 -7.84 -12.05 -10.27
CA GLY A 38 -9.07 -12.40 -10.96
C GLY A 38 -9.16 -13.91 -11.25
N ILE A 39 -8.06 -14.52 -11.71
CA ILE A 39 -7.98 -15.97 -11.91
C ILE A 39 -8.18 -16.71 -10.58
N ALA A 40 -7.52 -16.27 -9.50
CA ALA A 40 -7.71 -16.83 -8.17
C ALA A 40 -9.17 -16.70 -7.68
N GLY A 41 -9.79 -15.53 -7.91
CA GLY A 41 -11.19 -15.27 -7.61
C GLY A 41 -12.14 -16.19 -8.38
N ARG A 42 -11.84 -16.49 -9.64
CA ARG A 42 -12.57 -17.48 -10.41
C ARG A 42 -12.48 -18.87 -9.78
N GLY A 43 -11.33 -19.27 -9.31
CA GLY A 43 -11.09 -20.54 -8.63
C GLY A 43 -11.98 -20.76 -7.39
N VAL A 44 -12.40 -19.69 -6.72
CA VAL A 44 -13.34 -19.73 -5.59
C VAL A 44 -14.78 -19.42 -5.97
N GLY A 45 -15.11 -19.40 -7.28
CA GLY A 45 -16.47 -19.27 -7.79
C GLY A 45 -16.95 -17.83 -7.99
N MET A 46 -16.10 -16.82 -7.93
CA MET A 46 -16.49 -15.43 -8.18
C MET A 46 -16.86 -15.23 -9.66
N ASN A 47 -17.88 -14.41 -9.91
CA ASN A 47 -18.22 -13.93 -11.23
C ASN A 47 -17.58 -12.56 -11.51
N ALA A 48 -17.64 -12.11 -12.78
CA ALA A 48 -17.03 -10.84 -13.21
C ALA A 48 -17.57 -9.60 -12.49
N VAL A 49 -18.87 -9.58 -12.15
CA VAL A 49 -19.49 -8.45 -11.44
C VAL A 49 -19.00 -8.40 -9.99
N GLN A 50 -18.96 -9.53 -9.31
CA GLN A 50 -18.41 -9.62 -7.94
C GLN A 50 -16.96 -9.20 -7.90
N ALA A 51 -16.15 -9.65 -8.87
CA ALA A 51 -14.76 -9.28 -9.01
C ALA A 51 -14.57 -7.77 -9.25
N PHE A 52 -15.39 -7.17 -10.12
CA PHE A 52 -15.38 -5.72 -10.35
C PHE A 52 -15.72 -4.93 -9.08
N VAL A 53 -16.81 -5.29 -8.40
CA VAL A 53 -17.24 -4.62 -7.17
C VAL A 53 -16.18 -4.76 -6.09
N MET A 54 -15.62 -5.95 -5.92
CA MET A 54 -14.54 -6.19 -4.95
C MET A 54 -13.31 -5.33 -5.24
N SER A 55 -12.87 -5.27 -6.50
CA SER A 55 -11.70 -4.47 -6.89
C SER A 55 -11.97 -2.97 -6.79
N LEU A 56 -13.18 -2.52 -7.10
CA LEU A 56 -13.56 -1.12 -6.97
C LEU A 56 -13.63 -0.69 -5.50
N THR A 57 -14.12 -1.56 -4.61
CA THR A 57 -14.25 -1.25 -3.18
C THR A 57 -12.98 -1.54 -2.38
N MET A 58 -12.05 -2.33 -2.92
CA MET A 58 -10.80 -2.70 -2.26
C MET A 58 -9.63 -2.59 -3.25
N VAL A 59 -8.96 -1.44 -3.26
CA VAL A 59 -7.75 -1.22 -4.08
C VAL A 59 -6.53 -1.62 -3.26
N ALA A 60 -6.41 -2.92 -2.95
CA ALA A 60 -5.38 -3.45 -2.06
C ALA A 60 -5.03 -4.90 -2.43
N SER A 61 -3.86 -5.13 -3.02
CA SER A 61 -3.44 -6.46 -3.50
C SER A 61 -3.46 -7.52 -2.40
N ALA A 62 -2.81 -7.26 -1.28
CA ALA A 62 -2.75 -8.17 -0.14
C ALA A 62 -4.13 -8.38 0.52
N GLY A 63 -4.92 -7.30 0.66
CA GLY A 63 -6.27 -7.37 1.20
C GLY A 63 -7.22 -8.17 0.32
N GLN A 64 -7.20 -7.93 -0.99
CA GLN A 64 -8.03 -8.67 -1.94
C GLN A 64 -7.62 -10.14 -2.04
N PHE A 65 -6.33 -10.44 -2.03
CA PHE A 65 -5.83 -11.81 -1.98
C PHE A 65 -6.27 -12.55 -0.71
N ALA A 66 -6.14 -11.89 0.47
CA ALA A 66 -6.61 -12.46 1.73
C ALA A 66 -8.12 -12.73 1.71
N ALA A 67 -8.91 -11.78 1.21
CA ALA A 67 -10.36 -11.95 1.09
C ALA A 67 -10.74 -13.10 0.15
N ILE A 68 -10.12 -13.22 -1.03
CA ILE A 68 -10.33 -14.35 -1.96
C ILE A 68 -9.99 -15.68 -1.28
N THR A 69 -8.87 -15.72 -0.56
CA THR A 69 -8.43 -16.94 0.17
C THR A 69 -9.43 -17.35 1.24
N LEU A 70 -9.95 -16.38 2.01
CA LEU A 70 -10.94 -16.61 3.05
C LEU A 70 -12.30 -17.06 2.48
N ILE A 71 -12.73 -16.48 1.34
CA ILE A 71 -13.92 -16.93 0.62
C ILE A 71 -13.76 -18.39 0.20
N GLY A 72 -12.61 -18.75 -0.37
CA GLY A 72 -12.31 -20.13 -0.75
C GLY A 72 -12.24 -21.10 0.44
N ALA A 73 -11.86 -20.64 1.61
CA ALA A 73 -11.84 -21.41 2.86
C ALA A 73 -13.22 -21.49 3.55
N GLY A 74 -14.25 -20.79 3.05
CA GLY A 74 -15.58 -20.71 3.69
C GLY A 74 -15.55 -19.98 5.04
N ALA A 75 -14.65 -19.00 5.19
CA ALA A 75 -14.49 -18.22 6.43
C ALA A 75 -15.73 -17.39 6.76
N GLY A 76 -15.97 -17.15 8.05
CA GLY A 76 -17.06 -16.32 8.52
C GLY A 76 -16.84 -14.82 8.23
N ILE A 77 -17.93 -14.06 8.18
CA ILE A 77 -17.90 -12.61 7.88
C ILE A 77 -17.01 -11.83 8.87
N ILE A 78 -17.07 -12.16 10.14
CA ILE A 78 -16.25 -11.48 11.19
C ILE A 78 -14.77 -11.71 10.93
N GLU A 79 -14.37 -12.93 10.56
CA GLU A 79 -12.99 -13.27 10.21
C GLU A 79 -12.53 -12.50 8.97
N MET A 80 -13.38 -12.39 7.93
CA MET A 80 -13.06 -11.60 6.75
C MET A 80 -12.87 -10.11 7.07
N ILE A 81 -13.75 -9.52 7.86
CA ILE A 81 -13.67 -8.10 8.26
C ILE A 81 -12.39 -7.84 9.05
N THR A 82 -12.14 -8.63 10.09
CA THR A 82 -10.96 -8.43 10.97
C THR A 82 -9.65 -8.66 10.22
N THR A 83 -9.56 -9.70 9.39
CA THR A 83 -8.37 -9.94 8.58
C THR A 83 -8.12 -8.81 7.59
N THR A 84 -9.17 -8.33 6.91
CA THR A 84 -9.07 -7.23 5.95
C THR A 84 -8.59 -5.94 6.62
N ILE A 85 -9.11 -5.62 7.82
CA ILE A 85 -8.66 -4.45 8.59
C ILE A 85 -7.19 -4.58 8.94
N VAL A 86 -6.76 -5.72 9.50
CA VAL A 86 -5.38 -5.92 9.95
C VAL A 86 -4.39 -5.86 8.79
N VAL A 87 -4.68 -6.53 7.68
CA VAL A 87 -3.81 -6.53 6.50
C VAL A 87 -3.68 -5.14 5.87
N ASN A 88 -4.74 -4.33 5.94
CA ASN A 88 -4.80 -3.00 5.34
C ASN A 88 -4.46 -1.86 6.32
N LEU A 89 -4.09 -2.16 7.58
CA LEU A 89 -3.83 -1.15 8.60
C LEU A 89 -2.73 -0.14 8.18
N ARG A 90 -1.75 -0.59 7.41
CA ARG A 90 -0.68 0.27 6.86
C ARG A 90 -1.22 1.42 6.01
N TYR A 91 -2.34 1.24 5.29
CA TYR A 91 -2.92 2.30 4.47
C TYR A 91 -3.48 3.44 5.31
N LEU A 92 -3.92 3.15 6.53
CA LEU A 92 -4.32 4.19 7.49
C LEU A 92 -3.14 5.11 7.83
N LEU A 93 -1.98 4.52 8.14
CA LEU A 93 -0.77 5.28 8.47
C LEU A 93 -0.29 6.12 7.28
N MET A 94 -0.28 5.53 6.06
CA MET A 94 0.09 6.26 4.85
C MET A 94 -0.87 7.41 4.54
N SER A 95 -2.17 7.21 4.78
CA SER A 95 -3.19 8.24 4.60
C SER A 95 -3.01 9.39 5.59
N CYS A 96 -2.67 9.10 6.84
CA CYS A 96 -2.32 10.12 7.84
C CYS A 96 -1.09 10.92 7.42
N SER A 97 -0.03 10.25 6.95
CA SER A 97 1.18 10.89 6.46
C SER A 97 0.91 11.78 5.23
N LEU A 98 0.14 11.26 4.25
CA LEU A 98 -0.23 12.06 3.07
C LEU A 98 -1.04 13.31 3.43
N THR A 99 -1.86 13.23 4.48
CA THR A 99 -2.66 14.37 4.93
C THR A 99 -1.79 15.55 5.35
N GLN A 100 -0.58 15.32 5.86
CA GLN A 100 0.39 16.36 6.22
C GLN A 100 0.99 17.04 4.98
N LYS A 101 1.02 16.35 3.84
CA LYS A 101 1.48 16.89 2.55
C LYS A 101 0.44 17.75 1.84
N LEU A 102 -0.83 17.67 2.26
CA LEU A 102 -1.92 18.48 1.69
C LEU A 102 -1.95 19.86 2.33
N SER A 103 -2.30 20.89 1.54
CA SER A 103 -2.53 22.24 2.07
C SER A 103 -3.52 22.22 3.25
N PRO A 104 -3.30 23.03 4.31
CA PRO A 104 -4.24 23.17 5.43
C PRO A 104 -5.67 23.50 4.99
N GLU A 105 -5.82 24.24 3.90
CA GLU A 105 -7.11 24.65 3.33
C GLU A 105 -7.85 23.51 2.61
N THR A 106 -7.20 22.35 2.41
CA THR A 106 -7.83 21.20 1.73
C THR A 106 -9.00 20.68 2.53
N LYS A 107 -10.19 20.68 1.93
CA LYS A 107 -11.43 20.21 2.56
C LYS A 107 -11.33 18.75 3.00
N LEU A 108 -11.96 18.41 4.11
CA LEU A 108 -11.99 17.05 4.68
C LEU A 108 -12.44 15.99 3.66
N LEU A 109 -13.41 16.32 2.80
CA LEU A 109 -13.91 15.40 1.78
C LEU A 109 -12.79 14.96 0.81
N HIS A 110 -11.90 15.87 0.39
CA HIS A 110 -10.75 15.52 -0.45
C HIS A 110 -9.75 14.64 0.30
N ARG A 111 -9.52 14.92 1.59
CA ARG A 111 -8.63 14.09 2.44
C ARG A 111 -9.15 12.67 2.54
N LEU A 112 -10.45 12.49 2.81
CA LEU A 112 -11.08 11.17 2.90
C LEU A 112 -11.09 10.45 1.53
N ALA A 113 -11.40 11.16 0.44
CA ALA A 113 -11.43 10.58 -0.90
C ALA A 113 -10.03 10.11 -1.35
N LEU A 114 -8.97 10.84 -1.04
CA LEU A 114 -7.60 10.43 -1.31
C LEU A 114 -7.19 9.22 -0.45
N SER A 115 -7.58 9.21 0.82
CA SER A 115 -7.28 8.11 1.74
C SER A 115 -7.90 6.78 1.30
N TYR A 116 -9.08 6.82 0.67
CA TYR A 116 -9.79 5.62 0.21
C TYR A 116 -9.01 4.81 -0.84
N CYS A 117 -8.32 5.47 -1.76
CA CYS A 117 -7.58 4.83 -2.85
C CYS A 117 -6.05 4.82 -2.60
N MET A 118 -5.63 4.99 -1.35
CA MET A 118 -4.21 5.03 -1.02
C MET A 118 -3.59 3.64 -1.09
N THR A 119 -2.53 3.53 -1.89
CA THR A 119 -1.68 2.35 -2.03
C THR A 119 -0.23 2.76 -1.94
N ASP A 120 0.69 1.81 -1.83
CA ASP A 120 2.12 2.10 -1.69
C ASP A 120 2.65 2.94 -2.87
N GLU A 121 2.23 2.62 -4.09
CA GLU A 121 2.70 3.27 -5.32
C GLU A 121 2.07 4.67 -5.51
N ILE A 122 0.77 4.80 -5.22
CA ILE A 122 0.08 6.09 -5.27
C ILE A 122 0.63 7.01 -4.19
N PHE A 123 0.91 6.48 -3.00
CA PHE A 123 1.56 7.21 -1.92
C PHE A 123 2.95 7.67 -2.34
N GLY A 124 3.79 6.76 -2.88
CA GLY A 124 5.15 7.06 -3.32
C GLY A 124 5.20 8.20 -4.32
N LEU A 125 4.35 8.19 -5.36
CA LEU A 125 4.25 9.29 -6.31
C LEU A 125 3.71 10.59 -5.68
N SER A 126 2.74 10.49 -4.78
CA SER A 126 2.11 11.64 -4.17
C SER A 126 3.02 12.35 -3.16
N ILE A 127 3.80 11.60 -2.37
CA ILE A 127 4.70 12.16 -1.36
C ILE A 127 5.95 12.80 -2.00
N SER A 128 6.37 12.33 -3.18
CA SER A 128 7.54 12.85 -3.90
C SER A 128 7.30 14.17 -4.63
N VAL A 129 6.06 14.69 -4.61
CA VAL A 129 5.74 16.02 -5.14
C VAL A 129 6.43 17.10 -4.30
N ASP A 130 7.09 18.06 -4.93
CA ASP A 130 7.67 19.22 -4.24
C ASP A 130 6.58 20.15 -3.70
N GLY A 131 6.73 20.62 -2.46
CA GLY A 131 5.77 21.50 -1.80
C GLY A 131 4.45 20.79 -1.44
N PHE A 132 3.35 21.55 -1.38
CA PHE A 132 2.03 21.01 -1.09
C PHE A 132 1.46 20.19 -2.24
N LEU A 133 0.93 19.01 -1.90
CA LEU A 133 0.27 18.14 -2.86
C LEU A 133 -1.09 18.72 -3.28
N ARG A 134 -1.32 18.78 -4.60
CA ARG A 134 -2.64 19.12 -5.14
C ARG A 134 -3.51 17.85 -5.26
N PRO A 135 -4.69 17.79 -4.63
CA PRO A 135 -5.59 16.64 -4.71
C PRO A 135 -5.89 16.18 -6.14
N VAL A 136 -5.99 17.12 -7.06
CA VAL A 136 -6.30 16.87 -8.48
C VAL A 136 -5.25 15.98 -9.16
N TYR A 137 -3.97 16.13 -8.81
CA TYR A 137 -2.88 15.30 -9.32
C TYR A 137 -3.04 13.84 -8.85
N THR A 138 -3.26 13.63 -7.55
CA THR A 138 -3.45 12.28 -6.99
C THR A 138 -4.72 11.63 -7.53
N TYR A 139 -5.79 12.39 -7.78
CA TYR A 139 -6.97 11.86 -8.47
C TYR A 139 -6.66 11.35 -9.88
N GLY A 140 -5.79 12.04 -10.62
CA GLY A 140 -5.34 11.58 -11.93
C GLY A 140 -4.63 10.23 -11.85
N ILE A 141 -3.68 10.08 -10.90
CA ILE A 141 -2.99 8.80 -10.64
C ILE A 141 -4.00 7.73 -10.27
N THR A 142 -4.89 8.02 -9.32
CA THR A 142 -5.88 7.08 -8.79
C THR A 142 -6.81 6.56 -9.89
N VAL A 143 -7.37 7.44 -10.70
CA VAL A 143 -8.34 7.03 -11.74
C VAL A 143 -7.72 6.05 -12.73
N ILE A 144 -6.52 6.31 -13.22
CA ILE A 144 -5.88 5.41 -14.17
C ILE A 144 -5.45 4.10 -13.51
N SER A 145 -4.92 4.15 -12.28
CA SER A 145 -4.45 2.97 -11.54
C SER A 145 -5.61 2.04 -11.17
N VAL A 146 -6.71 2.59 -10.63
CA VAL A 146 -7.91 1.82 -10.26
C VAL A 146 -8.59 1.24 -11.50
N SER A 147 -8.58 1.95 -12.63
CA SER A 147 -9.07 1.41 -13.90
C SER A 147 -8.30 0.16 -14.31
N GLY A 148 -6.95 0.19 -14.24
CA GLY A 148 -6.11 -0.98 -14.50
C GLY A 148 -6.42 -2.13 -13.54
N TRP A 149 -6.58 -1.81 -12.24
CA TRP A 149 -6.91 -2.79 -11.20
C TRP A 149 -8.24 -3.50 -11.45
N CYS A 150 -9.32 -2.76 -11.72
CA CYS A 150 -10.63 -3.31 -11.99
C CYS A 150 -10.66 -4.12 -13.29
N LEU A 151 -10.08 -3.58 -14.37
CA LEU A 151 -10.03 -4.25 -15.66
C LEU A 151 -9.24 -5.56 -15.57
N GLY A 152 -8.09 -5.55 -14.91
CA GLY A 152 -7.27 -6.75 -14.73
C GLY A 152 -8.04 -7.84 -13.98
N THR A 153 -8.69 -7.52 -12.86
CA THR A 153 -9.45 -8.52 -12.09
C THR A 153 -10.62 -9.10 -12.90
N VAL A 154 -11.39 -8.25 -13.59
CA VAL A 154 -12.53 -8.71 -14.41
C VAL A 154 -12.04 -9.62 -15.54
N LEU A 155 -11.02 -9.19 -16.26
CA LEU A 155 -10.44 -10.00 -17.34
C LEU A 155 -9.81 -11.30 -16.83
N GLY A 156 -9.20 -11.28 -15.63
CA GLY A 156 -8.68 -12.46 -14.98
C GLY A 156 -9.78 -13.49 -14.65
N VAL A 157 -10.92 -13.05 -14.13
CA VAL A 157 -12.08 -13.93 -13.88
C VAL A 157 -12.63 -14.51 -15.18
N VAL A 158 -12.76 -13.70 -16.23
CA VAL A 158 -13.23 -14.15 -17.55
C VAL A 158 -12.24 -15.13 -18.18
N ALA A 159 -10.95 -14.78 -18.16
CA ALA A 159 -9.88 -15.61 -18.71
C ALA A 159 -9.73 -16.94 -17.96
N GLY A 160 -9.92 -16.95 -16.64
CA GLY A 160 -9.87 -18.16 -15.82
C GLY A 160 -10.87 -19.25 -16.25
N ASN A 161 -11.88 -18.92 -17.06
CA ASN A 161 -12.77 -19.90 -17.68
C ASN A 161 -12.22 -20.52 -18.98
N ILE A 162 -11.29 -19.83 -19.64
CA ILE A 162 -10.84 -20.16 -21.01
C ILE A 162 -9.42 -20.72 -20.98
N LEU A 163 -8.61 -20.27 -20.02
CA LEU A 163 -7.21 -20.65 -19.94
C LEU A 163 -7.02 -22.09 -19.47
N PRO A 164 -6.07 -22.84 -20.08
CA PRO A 164 -5.68 -24.15 -19.60
C PRO A 164 -5.18 -24.11 -18.14
N ALA A 165 -5.43 -25.17 -17.39
CA ALA A 165 -5.04 -25.27 -15.96
C ALA A 165 -3.54 -25.00 -15.73
N LEU A 166 -2.67 -25.39 -16.67
CA LEU A 166 -1.23 -25.10 -16.60
C LEU A 166 -0.93 -23.59 -16.54
N VAL A 167 -1.59 -22.81 -17.39
CA VAL A 167 -1.40 -21.35 -17.45
C VAL A 167 -1.99 -20.69 -16.21
N THR A 168 -3.16 -21.12 -15.77
CA THR A 168 -3.83 -20.63 -14.57
C THR A 168 -2.98 -20.87 -13.32
N ASN A 169 -2.40 -22.06 -13.18
CA ASN A 169 -1.50 -22.39 -12.07
C ASN A 169 -0.20 -21.56 -12.12
N ALA A 170 0.39 -21.39 -13.30
CA ALA A 170 1.60 -20.57 -13.47
C ALA A 170 1.36 -19.10 -13.09
N LEU A 171 0.22 -18.51 -13.49
CA LEU A 171 -0.17 -17.15 -13.11
C LEU A 171 -0.47 -17.03 -11.60
N GLY A 172 -1.04 -18.07 -11.00
CA GLY A 172 -1.19 -18.15 -9.54
C GLY A 172 0.16 -18.09 -8.81
N VAL A 173 1.17 -18.80 -9.31
CA VAL A 173 2.53 -18.76 -8.75
C VAL A 173 3.18 -17.38 -8.97
N ALA A 174 2.96 -16.74 -10.13
CA ALA A 174 3.50 -15.42 -10.42
C ALA A 174 3.04 -14.35 -9.41
N MET A 175 1.83 -14.49 -8.87
CA MET A 175 1.33 -13.61 -7.80
C MET A 175 2.18 -13.65 -6.53
N TYR A 176 2.67 -14.83 -6.13
CA TYR A 176 3.61 -14.94 -5.00
C TYR A 176 4.95 -14.27 -5.33
N GLY A 177 5.40 -14.35 -6.59
CA GLY A 177 6.59 -13.64 -7.06
C GLY A 177 6.48 -12.14 -6.89
N MET A 178 5.29 -11.55 -7.09
CA MET A 178 5.05 -10.14 -6.83
C MET A 178 5.27 -9.78 -5.35
N PHE A 179 4.72 -10.57 -4.41
CA PHE A 179 4.94 -10.31 -2.98
C PHE A 179 6.43 -10.39 -2.62
N LEU A 180 7.16 -11.34 -3.19
CA LEU A 180 8.61 -11.43 -3.00
C LEU A 180 9.32 -10.20 -3.58
N ALA A 181 8.91 -9.71 -4.74
CA ALA A 181 9.49 -8.51 -5.35
C ALA A 181 9.30 -7.24 -4.50
N ILE A 182 8.22 -7.15 -3.72
CA ILE A 182 7.96 -6.06 -2.79
C ILE A 182 8.79 -6.21 -1.50
N ILE A 183 8.94 -7.45 -1.00
CA ILE A 183 9.57 -7.72 0.30
C ILE A 183 11.11 -7.72 0.21
N ILE A 184 11.69 -8.26 -0.87
CA ILE A 184 13.14 -8.47 -0.99
C ILE A 184 13.95 -7.16 -0.98
N PRO A 185 13.59 -6.09 -1.74
CA PRO A 185 14.40 -4.88 -1.74
C PRO A 185 14.54 -4.23 -0.36
N PRO A 186 13.45 -3.95 0.39
CA PRO A 186 13.57 -3.38 1.74
C PRO A 186 14.31 -4.31 2.71
N ALA A 187 14.14 -5.64 2.57
CA ALA A 187 14.82 -6.61 3.42
C ALA A 187 16.34 -6.68 3.16
N LYS A 188 16.80 -6.32 1.95
CA LYS A 188 18.23 -6.19 1.63
C LYS A 188 18.84 -4.92 2.21
N GLU A 189 18.09 -3.83 2.23
CA GLU A 189 18.55 -2.54 2.75
C GLU A 189 18.57 -2.52 4.29
N ASN A 190 17.63 -3.19 4.92
CA ASN A 190 17.51 -3.26 6.38
C ASN A 190 17.54 -4.72 6.87
N HIS A 191 18.66 -5.10 7.48
CA HIS A 191 18.87 -6.44 8.02
C HIS A 191 17.86 -6.82 9.10
N PHE A 192 17.39 -5.86 9.92
CA PHE A 192 16.36 -6.09 10.93
C PHE A 192 15.05 -6.47 10.26
N LEU A 193 14.67 -5.75 9.20
CA LEU A 193 13.47 -6.07 8.41
C LEU A 193 13.59 -7.43 7.74
N GLY A 194 14.78 -7.77 7.22
CA GLY A 194 15.07 -9.09 6.64
C GLY A 194 14.90 -10.22 7.66
N ALA A 195 15.41 -10.03 8.89
CA ALA A 195 15.24 -10.99 9.98
C ALA A 195 13.76 -11.11 10.39
N LEU A 196 13.03 -10.00 10.44
CA LEU A 196 11.59 -9.99 10.76
C LEU A 196 10.78 -10.78 9.74
N VAL A 197 11.08 -10.62 8.45
CA VAL A 197 10.46 -11.39 7.37
C VAL A 197 10.75 -12.88 7.53
N ALA A 198 12.01 -13.25 7.78
CA ALA A 198 12.39 -14.65 7.97
C ALA A 198 11.67 -15.30 9.18
N VAL A 199 11.60 -14.57 10.32
CA VAL A 199 10.86 -14.99 11.51
C VAL A 199 9.37 -15.15 11.20
N SER A 200 8.77 -14.21 10.47
CA SER A 200 7.35 -14.27 10.08
C SER A 200 7.05 -15.49 9.21
N MET A 201 7.92 -15.80 8.24
CA MET A 201 7.80 -16.98 7.38
C MET A 201 7.94 -18.28 8.19
N ALA A 202 8.95 -18.36 9.06
CA ALA A 202 9.16 -19.52 9.92
C ALA A 202 7.97 -19.74 10.87
N ALA A 203 7.49 -18.68 11.53
CA ALA A 203 6.32 -18.74 12.41
C ALA A 203 5.07 -19.21 11.65
N SER A 204 4.80 -18.64 10.47
CA SER A 204 3.67 -19.06 9.62
C SER A 204 3.78 -20.54 9.22
N GLY A 205 5.00 -21.01 8.89
CA GLY A 205 5.27 -22.42 8.61
C GLY A 205 4.99 -23.33 9.81
N LEU A 206 5.45 -22.93 11.01
CA LEU A 206 5.17 -23.66 12.25
C LEU A 206 3.67 -23.79 12.53
N PHE A 207 2.90 -22.72 12.34
CA PHE A 207 1.44 -22.75 12.49
C PHE A 207 0.76 -23.70 11.51
N SER A 208 1.38 -23.98 10.36
CA SER A 208 0.86 -24.89 9.36
C SER A 208 1.15 -26.36 9.67
N ILE A 209 2.22 -26.64 10.43
CA ILE A 209 2.71 -27.99 10.73
C ILE A 209 2.18 -28.49 12.07
N LEU A 210 2.11 -27.63 13.10
CA LEU A 210 1.71 -28.03 14.45
C LEU A 210 0.21 -28.35 14.53
N PRO A 211 -0.17 -29.57 14.98
CA PRO A 211 -1.56 -30.04 14.92
C PRO A 211 -2.53 -29.18 15.73
N TYR A 212 -2.10 -28.64 16.87
CA TYR A 212 -2.93 -27.74 17.71
C TYR A 212 -3.15 -26.37 17.08
N LEU A 213 -2.16 -25.82 16.37
CA LEU A 213 -2.23 -24.52 15.70
C LEU A 213 -2.92 -24.60 14.35
N LYS A 214 -2.93 -25.77 13.72
CA LYS A 214 -3.62 -26.03 12.45
C LYS A 214 -5.13 -25.88 12.56
N ALA A 215 -5.70 -26.05 13.77
CA ALA A 215 -7.12 -25.81 14.02
C ALA A 215 -7.54 -24.33 13.93
N ILE A 216 -6.57 -23.40 14.00
CA ILE A 216 -6.82 -21.96 13.84
C ILE A 216 -7.02 -21.66 12.36
N SER A 217 -8.11 -20.97 12.03
CA SER A 217 -8.39 -20.57 10.65
C SER A 217 -7.29 -19.67 10.07
N SER A 218 -7.17 -19.66 8.74
CA SER A 218 -6.11 -18.92 8.05
C SER A 218 -6.13 -17.42 8.37
N GLY A 219 -7.31 -16.80 8.49
CA GLY A 219 -7.46 -15.39 8.82
C GLY A 219 -7.01 -15.06 10.23
N PHE A 220 -7.46 -15.80 11.24
CA PHE A 220 -7.01 -15.58 12.62
C PHE A 220 -5.51 -15.81 12.79
N ARG A 221 -4.92 -16.73 12.04
CA ARG A 221 -3.48 -16.95 12.01
C ARG A 221 -2.73 -15.72 11.54
N VAL A 222 -3.18 -15.10 10.44
CA VAL A 222 -2.59 -13.85 9.93
C VAL A 222 -2.69 -12.74 10.99
N ILE A 223 -3.87 -12.57 11.61
CA ILE A 223 -4.09 -11.55 12.64
C ILE A 223 -3.12 -11.73 13.81
N ILE A 224 -3.07 -12.94 14.38
CA ILE A 224 -2.24 -13.25 15.55
C ILE A 224 -0.76 -13.01 15.23
N LEU A 225 -0.27 -13.55 14.10
CA LEU A 225 1.13 -13.38 13.71
C LEU A 225 1.47 -11.92 13.44
N THR A 226 0.61 -11.19 12.76
CA THR A 226 0.85 -9.75 12.47
C THR A 226 0.94 -8.95 13.75
N ILE A 227 -0.03 -9.09 14.67
CA ILE A 227 -0.05 -8.32 15.92
C ILE A 227 1.16 -8.68 16.80
N LEU A 228 1.47 -9.96 16.95
CA LEU A 228 2.59 -10.39 17.78
C LEU A 228 3.92 -9.93 17.21
N ILE A 229 4.19 -10.22 15.93
CA ILE A 229 5.50 -9.94 15.33
C ILE A 229 5.71 -8.45 15.15
N ALA A 230 4.70 -7.71 14.62
CA ALA A 230 4.79 -6.26 14.47
C ALA A 230 4.85 -5.54 15.82
N GLY A 231 4.08 -5.99 16.82
CA GLY A 231 4.10 -5.43 18.17
C GLY A 231 5.46 -5.63 18.85
N ILE A 232 6.03 -6.83 18.79
CA ILE A 232 7.36 -7.12 19.32
C ILE A 232 8.43 -6.29 18.59
N ALA A 233 8.35 -6.21 17.25
CA ALA A 233 9.28 -5.43 16.46
C ALA A 233 9.25 -3.95 16.80
N ALA A 234 8.08 -3.36 17.00
CA ALA A 234 7.91 -1.96 17.38
C ALA A 234 8.50 -1.64 18.77
N VAL A 235 8.45 -2.61 19.70
CA VAL A 235 9.05 -2.44 21.04
C VAL A 235 10.57 -2.59 21.00
N ILE A 236 11.10 -3.54 20.20
CA ILE A 236 12.55 -3.80 20.13
C ILE A 236 13.27 -2.73 19.32
N HIS A 237 12.66 -2.23 18.27
CA HIS A 237 13.26 -1.27 17.35
C HIS A 237 12.28 -0.13 17.03
N PRO A 238 12.02 0.76 18.00
CA PRO A 238 11.20 1.92 17.75
C PRO A 238 11.86 2.78 16.67
N ILE A 239 11.10 3.20 15.67
CA ILE A 239 11.56 4.16 14.67
C ILE A 239 11.46 5.54 15.31
N GLU A 240 12.59 6.21 15.51
CA GLU A 240 12.63 7.62 15.93
C GLU A 240 12.08 8.47 14.77
N GLU A 241 11.04 9.26 15.04
CA GLU A 241 10.56 10.22 14.03
C GLU A 241 11.63 11.32 13.81
N PRO A 242 11.74 11.85 12.56
CA PRO A 242 12.66 12.95 12.27
C PRO A 242 12.21 14.26 12.92
N GLY A 243 12.17 14.34 14.20
CA GLY A 243 11.70 15.47 14.99
C GLY A 243 11.92 15.26 16.49
N ASP A 244 12.17 14.03 16.91
CA ASP A 244 12.39 13.69 18.33
C ASP A 244 13.84 13.96 18.81
N ASN A 245 14.74 14.28 17.87
CA ASN A 245 16.11 14.64 18.20
C ASN A 245 16.27 16.17 18.17
N PRO A 246 16.38 16.85 19.33
CA PRO A 246 16.52 18.32 19.39
C PRO A 246 17.61 18.87 18.45
N GLY A 247 18.72 18.11 18.28
CA GLY A 247 19.81 18.47 17.38
C GLY A 247 19.50 18.35 15.89
N GLN A 248 18.56 17.49 15.48
CA GLN A 248 18.11 17.42 14.08
C GLN A 248 17.11 18.53 13.77
N THR A 249 16.24 18.86 14.69
CA THR A 249 15.30 20.00 14.56
C THR A 249 16.05 21.31 14.43
N GLU A 250 17.10 21.53 15.22
CA GLU A 250 17.98 22.70 15.10
C GLU A 250 18.74 22.73 13.76
N SER A 251 19.24 21.57 13.29
CA SER A 251 19.95 21.52 12.00
C SER A 251 19.02 21.76 10.80
N ILE A 252 17.77 21.33 10.86
CA ILE A 252 16.74 21.59 9.84
C ILE A 252 16.34 23.07 9.87
N LEU A 253 16.09 23.62 11.06
CA LEU A 253 15.79 25.04 11.23
C LEU A 253 16.94 25.95 10.80
N ALA A 254 18.19 25.55 11.09
CA ALA A 254 19.41 26.27 10.65
C ALA A 254 19.65 26.16 9.14
N SER A 255 19.16 25.13 8.47
CA SER A 255 19.23 24.99 7.01
C SER A 255 18.15 25.80 6.30
N GLU A 256 16.98 25.97 6.92
CA GLU A 256 15.87 26.75 6.37
C GLU A 256 16.01 28.28 6.61
N ASN A 257 16.75 28.68 7.64
CA ASN A 257 16.93 30.09 7.95
C ASN A 257 18.42 30.45 8.14
N PRO A 258 19.12 30.88 7.06
CA PRO A 258 20.55 31.21 7.10
C PRO A 258 20.91 32.38 8.05
N ASP A 259 19.94 33.13 8.55
CA ASP A 259 20.17 34.24 9.48
C ASP A 259 20.37 33.75 10.93
N ILE A 260 19.89 32.58 11.30
CA ILE A 260 20.15 31.97 12.62
C ILE A 260 21.65 31.64 12.78
N LYS A 261 22.32 31.20 11.72
CA LYS A 261 23.77 30.95 11.70
C LYS A 261 24.63 32.18 11.94
N LYS A 262 24.11 33.37 11.68
CA LYS A 262 24.84 34.62 11.90
C LYS A 262 24.76 35.11 13.34
N GLU A 263 23.69 34.81 14.06
CA GLU A 263 23.55 35.19 15.47
C GLU A 263 24.41 34.33 16.41
N GLU A 264 24.57 33.04 16.14
CA GLU A 264 25.44 32.17 16.93
C GLU A 264 26.92 32.46 16.74
N ARG A 265 27.33 33.00 15.62
CA ARG A 265 28.74 33.37 15.33
C ARG A 265 29.15 34.68 15.98
N ASN A 266 28.22 35.46 16.50
CA ASN A 266 28.44 36.76 17.14
C ASN A 266 28.25 36.72 18.67
N ARG A 267 28.03 35.53 19.25
CA ARG A 267 28.08 35.25 20.68
C ARG A 267 29.35 34.47 21.06
#